data_2516e83b2906ec5a3d70f2805ce6e870
#
_entry.id   2516e83b2906ec5a3d70f2805ce6e870
#
_cell.length_a   1.000
_cell.length_b   1.000
_cell.length_c   1.000
_cell.angle_alpha   90.00
_cell.angle_beta   90.00
_cell.angle_gamma   90.00
#
_symmetry.space_group_name_H-M   'P 1'
#
loop_
_entity.id
_entity.type
_entity.pdbx_description
1 polymer ?
#
loop_
_entity_poly.entity_id
_entity_poly.type
_entity_poly.pdbx_seq_one_letter_code
_entity_poly.pdbx_strand_id
1 'polypeptide(L)'
;LNDHIAHHKHVQSLYEDLLKDVEGVHIHKQPADPRYDANFWLCAATLDADVKIQGQENAYKEVIKTAVGGAAGVIHAVDSAVTDCQPNENVEALRVFMLDKKIECRPVWKPMHKQPVYADAPAYTNGIEEEIFKVGFCLPAGPYVTDDDVRYIVDCIKEAIVR
;
A
#
# COMPACT_ATOMS: atom_id res chain seq x y z
N LEU A 1 -8.78 -13.56 19.66
CA LEU A 1 -8.25 -12.23 19.41
C LEU A 1 -6.74 -12.18 19.60
N ASN A 2 -6.21 -12.62 20.75
CA ASN A 2 -4.77 -12.54 21.04
C ASN A 2 -3.92 -13.32 20.03
N ASP A 3 -4.35 -14.48 19.59
CA ASP A 3 -3.65 -15.27 18.57
C ASP A 3 -3.60 -14.54 17.22
N HIS A 4 -4.67 -13.82 16.85
CA HIS A 4 -4.67 -12.99 15.63
C HIS A 4 -3.72 -11.81 15.76
N ILE A 5 -3.68 -11.15 16.92
CA ILE A 5 -2.72 -10.04 17.15
C ILE A 5 -1.29 -10.56 17.09
N ALA A 6 -1.00 -11.69 17.70
CA ALA A 6 0.32 -12.33 17.67
C ALA A 6 0.72 -12.69 16.23
N HIS A 7 -0.21 -13.22 15.44
CA HIS A 7 0.00 -13.53 14.03
C HIS A 7 0.32 -12.25 13.21
N HIS A 8 -0.46 -11.17 13.37
CA HIS A 8 -0.22 -9.91 12.66
C HIS A 8 1.15 -9.32 13.03
N LYS A 9 1.54 -9.36 14.32
CA LYS A 9 2.88 -8.94 14.77
C LYS A 9 3.99 -9.78 14.15
N HIS A 10 3.79 -11.09 14.01
CA HIS A 10 4.71 -11.99 13.34
C HIS A 10 4.85 -11.65 11.85
N VAL A 11 3.75 -11.48 11.13
CA VAL A 11 3.73 -11.10 9.70
C VAL A 11 4.43 -9.76 9.49
N GLN A 12 4.16 -8.76 10.34
CA GLN A 12 4.84 -7.47 10.30
C GLN A 12 6.35 -7.63 10.46
N SER A 13 6.79 -8.38 11.47
CA SER A 13 8.21 -8.64 11.73
C SER A 13 8.89 -9.34 10.56
N LEU A 14 8.19 -10.27 9.92
CA LEU A 14 8.71 -11.00 8.76
C LEU A 14 8.90 -10.07 7.54
N TYR A 15 7.94 -9.18 7.27
CA TYR A 15 8.12 -8.15 6.24
C TYR A 15 9.29 -7.21 6.56
N GLU A 16 9.42 -6.79 7.82
CA GLU A 16 10.54 -5.94 8.25
C GLU A 16 11.89 -6.61 7.98
N ASP A 17 12.01 -7.89 8.28
CA ASP A 17 13.27 -8.64 8.07
C ASP A 17 13.57 -8.89 6.59
N LEU A 18 12.56 -9.23 5.79
CA LEU A 18 12.76 -9.60 4.39
C LEU A 18 12.93 -8.39 3.45
N LEU A 19 12.41 -7.22 3.84
CA LEU A 19 12.47 -5.99 3.05
C LEU A 19 13.56 -5.02 3.51
N LYS A 20 14.24 -5.26 4.64
CA LYS A 20 15.24 -4.34 5.21
C LYS A 20 16.36 -3.95 4.26
N ASP A 21 16.74 -4.85 3.35
CA ASP A 21 17.84 -4.68 2.39
C ASP A 21 17.31 -4.39 0.96
N VAL A 22 16.01 -4.13 0.81
CA VAL A 22 15.41 -3.75 -0.47
C VAL A 22 15.42 -2.24 -0.58
N GLU A 23 16.33 -1.73 -1.41
CA GLU A 23 16.50 -0.29 -1.60
C GLU A 23 15.21 0.37 -2.07
N GLY A 24 14.85 1.48 -1.44
CA GLY A 24 13.67 2.28 -1.79
C GLY A 24 12.33 1.73 -1.30
N VAL A 25 12.31 0.61 -0.55
CA VAL A 25 11.11 0.07 0.09
C VAL A 25 11.24 0.13 1.60
N HIS A 26 10.33 0.81 2.27
CA HIS A 26 10.40 1.04 3.72
C HIS A 26 9.13 0.57 4.41
N ILE A 27 9.25 -0.42 5.30
CA ILE A 27 8.15 -0.86 6.16
C ILE A 27 7.93 0.15 7.29
N HIS A 28 6.68 0.55 7.48
CA HIS A 28 6.30 1.46 8.54
C HIS A 28 6.29 0.72 9.88
N LYS A 29 7.22 1.11 10.76
CA LYS A 29 7.42 0.47 12.06
C LYS A 29 6.67 1.20 13.16
N GLN A 30 6.28 0.47 14.20
CA GLN A 30 5.81 1.09 15.43
C GLN A 30 6.94 1.91 16.08
N PRO A 31 6.65 3.09 16.63
CA PRO A 31 7.62 3.81 17.47
C PRO A 31 8.13 2.94 18.61
N ALA A 32 9.42 3.09 18.94
CA ALA A 32 10.07 2.33 20.03
C ALA A 32 9.58 2.70 21.44
N ASP A 33 8.64 3.62 21.56
CA ASP A 33 8.07 4.07 22.82
C ASP A 33 7.11 2.99 23.38
N PRO A 34 7.32 2.48 24.61
CA PRO A 34 6.54 1.40 25.19
C PRO A 34 5.06 1.76 25.46
N ARG A 35 4.68 3.02 25.28
CA ARG A 35 3.27 3.45 25.33
C ARG A 35 2.46 3.02 24.12
N TYR A 36 3.11 2.60 23.02
CA TYR A 36 2.46 2.13 21.81
C TYR A 36 2.51 0.60 21.74
N ASP A 37 1.40 -0.01 21.41
CA ASP A 37 1.28 -1.45 21.13
C ASP A 37 0.33 -1.66 19.95
N ALA A 38 0.89 -1.61 18.74
CA ALA A 38 0.13 -1.79 17.52
C ALA A 38 -0.28 -3.25 17.34
N ASN A 39 -1.47 -3.46 16.79
CA ASN A 39 -1.95 -4.79 16.42
C ASN A 39 -1.57 -5.20 15.00
N PHE A 40 -1.01 -4.30 14.21
CA PHE A 40 -0.58 -4.51 12.82
C PHE A 40 -1.61 -5.23 11.94
N TRP A 41 -2.88 -4.82 12.04
CA TRP A 41 -3.94 -5.37 11.19
C TRP A 41 -3.69 -5.18 9.70
N LEU A 42 -2.80 -4.25 9.35
CA LEU A 42 -2.22 -4.02 8.04
C LEU A 42 -0.72 -3.75 8.18
N CYS A 43 0.05 -4.26 7.23
CA CYS A 43 1.45 -3.93 7.07
C CYS A 43 1.58 -2.79 6.05
N ALA A 44 1.85 -1.58 6.52
CA ALA A 44 2.04 -0.42 5.67
C ALA A 44 3.50 -0.26 5.28
N ALA A 45 3.73 0.12 4.04
CA ALA A 45 5.05 0.41 3.49
C ALA A 45 5.02 1.68 2.64
N THR A 46 6.19 2.23 2.38
CA THR A 46 6.38 3.32 1.42
C THR A 46 7.39 2.91 0.36
N LEU A 47 7.22 3.46 -0.84
CA LEU A 47 8.10 3.29 -1.98
C LEU A 47 8.71 4.65 -2.33
N ASP A 48 10.04 4.76 -2.36
CA ASP A 48 10.71 6.01 -2.73
C ASP A 48 10.30 6.43 -4.15
N ALA A 49 10.16 7.72 -4.35
CA ALA A 49 9.60 8.27 -5.60
C ALA A 49 10.48 8.01 -6.84
N ASP A 50 11.78 7.77 -6.65
CA ASP A 50 12.76 7.49 -7.70
C ASP A 50 12.88 6.01 -8.05
N VAL A 51 12.31 5.10 -7.24
CA VAL A 51 12.26 3.66 -7.57
C VAL A 51 11.42 3.44 -8.82
N LYS A 52 12.01 2.74 -9.79
CA LYS A 52 11.33 2.40 -11.04
C LYS A 52 10.68 1.02 -10.95
N ILE A 53 9.45 0.94 -11.37
CA ILE A 53 8.65 -0.30 -11.38
C ILE A 53 8.35 -0.70 -12.83
N GLN A 54 8.35 -1.99 -13.10
CA GLN A 54 7.97 -2.54 -14.39
C GLN A 54 6.58 -2.06 -14.80
N GLY A 55 6.43 -1.58 -16.04
CA GLY A 55 5.16 -1.10 -16.57
C GLY A 55 4.74 0.29 -16.06
N GLN A 56 5.60 1.00 -15.32
CA GLN A 56 5.29 2.32 -14.75
C GLN A 56 4.86 3.35 -15.82
N GLU A 57 5.38 3.24 -17.01
CA GLU A 57 5.01 4.08 -18.15
C GLU A 57 3.53 3.95 -18.54
N ASN A 58 2.86 2.88 -18.11
CA ASN A 58 1.44 2.63 -18.35
C ASN A 58 0.54 2.94 -17.14
N ALA A 59 1.13 3.35 -16.02
CA ALA A 59 0.38 3.74 -14.83
C ALA A 59 -0.66 4.82 -15.21
N TYR A 60 -1.90 4.62 -14.76
CA TYR A 60 -3.04 5.49 -15.06
C TYR A 60 -3.47 5.61 -16.53
N LYS A 61 -2.80 4.97 -17.50
CA LYS A 61 -3.20 5.00 -18.91
C LYS A 61 -4.32 4.03 -19.24
N GLU A 62 -4.38 2.91 -18.54
CA GLU A 62 -5.44 1.93 -18.70
C GLU A 62 -6.42 2.02 -17.53
N VAL A 63 -7.67 2.32 -17.85
CA VAL A 63 -8.78 2.12 -16.92
C VAL A 63 -8.98 0.61 -16.83
N ILE A 64 -8.40 -0.05 -15.83
CA ILE A 64 -8.68 -1.44 -15.57
C ILE A 64 -10.16 -1.53 -15.18
N LYS A 65 -11.00 -1.90 -16.15
CA LYS A 65 -12.40 -2.26 -15.92
C LYS A 65 -12.38 -3.62 -15.21
N THR A 66 -12.13 -3.62 -13.91
CA THR A 66 -12.41 -4.80 -13.12
C THR A 66 -13.92 -5.00 -13.14
N ALA A 67 -14.35 -6.11 -13.72
CA ALA A 67 -15.75 -6.48 -13.72
C ALA A 67 -16.27 -6.46 -12.28
N VAL A 68 -17.27 -5.65 -12.06
CA VAL A 68 -18.00 -5.58 -10.80
C VAL A 68 -18.74 -6.90 -10.64
N GLY A 69 -18.25 -7.78 -9.81
CA GLY A 69 -18.85 -9.08 -9.57
C GLY A 69 -18.29 -9.73 -8.31
N GLY A 70 -18.51 -9.11 -7.17
CA GLY A 70 -18.12 -9.66 -5.88
C GLY A 70 -18.14 -8.57 -4.80
N ALA A 71 -18.37 -8.94 -3.55
CA ALA A 71 -18.60 -8.05 -2.41
C ALA A 71 -17.44 -7.11 -2.00
N ALA A 72 -16.43 -6.97 -2.83
CA ALA A 72 -15.39 -5.97 -2.75
C ALA A 72 -15.21 -5.31 -4.10
N GLY A 73 -16.21 -4.58 -4.54
CA GLY A 73 -16.10 -3.70 -5.69
C GLY A 73 -15.08 -2.61 -5.40
N VAL A 74 -13.84 -2.80 -5.83
CA VAL A 74 -12.89 -1.70 -5.88
C VAL A 74 -13.29 -0.82 -7.03
N ILE A 75 -14.02 0.24 -6.73
CA ILE A 75 -14.33 1.27 -7.70
C ILE A 75 -13.04 2.08 -7.87
N HIS A 76 -12.25 1.72 -8.86
CA HIS A 76 -11.23 2.59 -9.42
C HIS A 76 -11.87 3.44 -10.52
N ALA A 77 -12.81 4.28 -10.14
CA ALA A 77 -13.10 5.43 -10.95
C ALA A 77 -11.99 6.44 -10.67
N VAL A 78 -10.94 6.39 -11.46
CA VAL A 78 -10.09 7.55 -11.61
C VAL A 78 -10.90 8.55 -12.40
N ASP A 79 -11.79 9.27 -11.73
CA ASP A 79 -12.35 10.46 -12.30
C ASP A 79 -11.23 11.49 -12.28
N SER A 80 -10.66 11.75 -13.46
CA SER A 80 -9.55 12.69 -13.64
C SER A 80 -9.88 14.11 -13.15
N ALA A 81 -11.15 14.41 -12.92
CA ALA A 81 -11.59 15.70 -12.40
C ALA A 81 -11.37 15.88 -10.88
N VAL A 82 -11.00 14.84 -10.13
CA VAL A 82 -10.93 14.87 -8.66
C VAL A 82 -9.52 14.57 -8.12
N THR A 83 -8.52 14.46 -8.97
CA THR A 83 -7.22 13.91 -8.57
C THR A 83 -6.11 14.95 -8.49
N ASP A 84 -6.26 15.89 -7.60
CA ASP A 84 -5.14 16.70 -7.11
C ASP A 84 -4.23 15.92 -6.12
N CYS A 85 -4.68 14.73 -5.69
CA CYS A 85 -3.95 13.86 -4.79
C CYS A 85 -4.21 12.38 -5.14
N GLN A 86 -3.19 11.71 -5.67
CA GLN A 86 -3.21 10.29 -6.03
C GLN A 86 -1.84 9.64 -5.74
N PRO A 87 -1.77 8.32 -5.62
CA PRO A 87 -0.49 7.62 -5.53
C PRO A 87 0.43 7.96 -6.70
N ASN A 88 1.75 7.93 -6.48
CA ASN A 88 2.72 8.10 -7.55
C ASN A 88 2.59 6.96 -8.58
N GLU A 89 3.03 7.21 -9.81
CA GLU A 89 2.98 6.23 -10.90
C GLU A 89 3.68 4.90 -10.55
N ASN A 90 4.76 4.94 -9.78
CA ASN A 90 5.46 3.74 -9.36
C ASN A 90 4.68 2.91 -8.33
N VAL A 91 3.96 3.57 -7.41
CA VAL A 91 3.07 2.87 -6.45
C VAL A 91 1.90 2.22 -7.18
N GLU A 92 1.30 2.92 -8.15
CA GLU A 92 0.22 2.36 -8.96
C GLU A 92 0.72 1.20 -9.84
N ALA A 93 1.90 1.34 -10.45
CA ALA A 93 2.51 0.26 -11.23
C ALA A 93 2.79 -0.97 -10.37
N LEU A 94 3.33 -0.78 -9.14
CA LEU A 94 3.53 -1.87 -8.19
C LEU A 94 2.21 -2.56 -7.86
N ARG A 95 1.15 -1.79 -7.59
CA ARG A 95 -0.18 -2.33 -7.31
C ARG A 95 -0.70 -3.21 -8.47
N VAL A 96 -0.55 -2.74 -9.71
CA VAL A 96 -0.98 -3.47 -10.92
C VAL A 96 -0.14 -4.74 -11.09
N PHE A 97 1.19 -4.63 -10.97
CA PHE A 97 2.10 -5.78 -11.05
C PHE A 97 1.75 -6.86 -10.02
N MET A 98 1.51 -6.46 -8.77
CA MET A 98 1.13 -7.39 -7.70
C MET A 98 -0.23 -8.04 -7.97
N LEU A 99 -1.19 -7.29 -8.52
CA LEU A 99 -2.50 -7.82 -8.88
C LEU A 99 -2.39 -8.91 -9.96
N ASP A 100 -1.53 -8.76 -10.95
CA ASP A 100 -1.26 -9.78 -11.97
C ASP A 100 -0.68 -11.07 -11.36
N LYS A 101 0.11 -10.94 -10.28
CA LYS A 101 0.61 -12.05 -9.47
C LYS A 101 -0.43 -12.61 -8.47
N LYS A 102 -1.69 -12.11 -8.51
CA LYS A 102 -2.79 -12.48 -7.59
C LYS A 102 -2.58 -12.02 -6.15
N ILE A 103 -1.81 -10.97 -5.97
CA ILE A 103 -1.55 -10.34 -4.67
C ILE A 103 -2.31 -9.01 -4.64
N GLU A 104 -3.20 -8.86 -3.65
CA GLU A 104 -3.95 -7.62 -3.48
C GLU A 104 -3.16 -6.65 -2.58
N CYS A 105 -2.48 -5.68 -3.20
CA CYS A 105 -1.92 -4.52 -2.52
C CYS A 105 -2.83 -3.31 -2.78
N ARG A 106 -2.89 -2.41 -1.81
CA ARG A 106 -3.68 -1.17 -1.92
C ARG A 106 -2.85 0.03 -1.51
N PRO A 107 -3.04 1.21 -2.13
CA PRO A 107 -2.52 2.44 -1.56
C PRO A 107 -3.01 2.62 -0.12
N VAL A 108 -2.28 3.34 0.70
CA VAL A 108 -2.80 3.81 1.99
C VAL A 108 -4.00 4.73 1.77
N TRP A 109 -4.73 5.08 2.84
CA TRP A 109 -5.97 5.85 2.71
C TRP A 109 -5.73 7.26 2.17
N LYS A 110 -6.54 7.64 1.18
CA LYS A 110 -6.60 9.03 0.71
C LYS A 110 -6.99 9.94 1.87
N PRO A 111 -6.25 11.04 2.11
CA PRO A 111 -6.56 11.98 3.19
C PRO A 111 -8.02 12.46 3.13
N MET A 112 -8.66 12.57 4.29
CA MET A 112 -10.09 12.89 4.37
C MET A 112 -10.43 14.21 3.67
N HIS A 113 -9.62 15.26 3.86
CA HIS A 113 -9.84 16.57 3.24
C HIS A 113 -9.65 16.56 1.71
N LYS A 114 -9.08 15.50 1.14
CA LYS A 114 -8.97 15.28 -0.31
C LYS A 114 -10.10 14.41 -0.87
N GLN A 115 -11.03 13.99 -0.06
CA GLN A 115 -12.20 13.25 -0.50
C GLN A 115 -13.34 14.23 -0.82
N PRO A 116 -14.04 14.07 -1.96
CA PRO A 116 -15.05 15.04 -2.42
C PRO A 116 -16.12 15.36 -1.38
N VAL A 117 -16.51 14.38 -0.57
CA VAL A 117 -17.53 14.53 0.47
C VAL A 117 -17.11 15.48 1.60
N TYR A 118 -15.80 15.73 1.75
CA TYR A 118 -15.25 16.60 2.80
C TYR A 118 -14.57 17.85 2.24
N ALA A 119 -14.74 18.18 0.95
CA ALA A 119 -14.08 19.30 0.30
C ALA A 119 -14.30 20.65 1.01
N ASP A 120 -15.49 20.85 1.56
CA ASP A 120 -15.89 22.08 2.28
C ASP A 120 -15.75 21.95 3.79
N ALA A 121 -15.22 20.84 4.31
CA ALA A 121 -15.05 20.65 5.74
C ALA A 121 -13.79 21.34 6.27
N PRO A 122 -13.80 21.89 7.50
CA PRO A 122 -12.59 22.42 8.11
C PRO A 122 -11.50 21.35 8.22
N ALA A 123 -10.28 21.68 7.78
CA ALA A 123 -9.13 20.79 7.84
C ALA A 123 -7.92 21.50 8.47
N TYR A 124 -7.20 20.80 9.34
CA TYR A 124 -5.95 21.23 9.94
C TYR A 124 -4.85 20.29 9.45
N THR A 125 -4.17 20.67 8.40
CA THR A 125 -3.21 19.82 7.70
C THR A 125 -1.86 20.50 7.59
N ASN A 126 -0.80 19.70 7.43
CA ASN A 126 0.55 20.18 7.14
C ASN A 126 1.15 19.53 5.89
N GLY A 127 0.35 18.75 5.15
CA GLY A 127 0.72 18.11 3.90
C GLY A 127 1.40 16.74 4.05
N ILE A 128 1.78 16.33 5.25
CA ILE A 128 2.45 15.04 5.48
C ILE A 128 1.56 13.87 5.06
N GLU A 129 0.27 13.94 5.34
CA GLU A 129 -0.71 12.92 4.99
C GLU A 129 -0.86 12.74 3.47
N GLU A 130 -0.73 13.83 2.70
CA GLU A 130 -0.75 13.78 1.24
C GLU A 130 0.54 13.13 0.70
N GLU A 131 1.69 13.50 1.27
CA GLU A 131 2.97 12.92 0.87
C GLU A 131 3.01 11.41 1.20
N ILE A 132 2.53 10.99 2.37
CA ILE A 132 2.41 9.56 2.73
C ILE A 132 1.48 8.84 1.75
N PHE A 133 0.36 9.45 1.36
CA PHE A 133 -0.58 8.83 0.41
C PHE A 133 0.04 8.63 -0.97
N LYS A 134 0.90 9.54 -1.42
CA LYS A 134 1.58 9.42 -2.71
C LYS A 134 2.50 8.22 -2.79
N VAL A 135 3.19 7.89 -1.70
CA VAL A 135 4.24 6.86 -1.67
C VAL A 135 3.82 5.60 -0.92
N GLY A 136 2.71 5.64 -0.20
CA GLY A 136 2.31 4.60 0.73
C GLY A 136 1.43 3.51 0.12
N PHE A 137 1.66 2.27 0.52
CA PHE A 137 0.84 1.12 0.17
C PHE A 137 0.75 0.12 1.32
N CYS A 138 -0.29 -0.72 1.28
CA CYS A 138 -0.53 -1.77 2.26
C CYS A 138 -0.28 -3.14 1.65
N LEU A 139 0.43 -3.98 2.38
CA LEU A 139 0.70 -5.37 2.06
C LEU A 139 -0.31 -6.29 2.74
N PRO A 140 -0.59 -7.48 2.17
CA PRO A 140 -1.44 -8.48 2.81
C PRO A 140 -0.93 -8.86 4.20
N ALA A 141 -1.81 -8.81 5.20
CA ALA A 141 -1.50 -9.13 6.59
C ALA A 141 -2.66 -9.89 7.28
N GLY A 142 -3.56 -10.47 6.50
CA GLY A 142 -4.74 -11.17 7.03
C GLY A 142 -4.38 -12.42 7.82
N PRO A 143 -5.35 -12.97 8.60
CA PRO A 143 -5.11 -14.10 9.51
C PRO A 143 -4.73 -15.41 8.82
N TYR A 144 -4.86 -15.49 7.50
CA TYR A 144 -4.51 -16.68 6.71
C TYR A 144 -3.22 -16.52 5.91
N VAL A 145 -2.54 -15.36 6.00
CA VAL A 145 -1.26 -15.11 5.33
C VAL A 145 -0.18 -15.94 6.01
N THR A 146 0.42 -16.86 5.27
CA THR A 146 1.50 -17.72 5.77
C THR A 146 2.87 -17.06 5.58
N ASP A 147 3.91 -17.59 6.23
CA ASP A 147 5.29 -17.18 6.03
C ASP A 147 5.73 -17.34 4.57
N ASP A 148 5.28 -18.37 3.88
CA ASP A 148 5.59 -18.61 2.47
C ASP A 148 4.87 -17.60 1.57
N ASP A 149 3.64 -17.19 1.91
CA ASP A 149 2.96 -16.10 1.20
C ASP A 149 3.74 -14.79 1.35
N VAL A 150 4.22 -14.47 2.55
CA VAL A 150 5.04 -13.26 2.78
C VAL A 150 6.32 -13.30 1.95
N ARG A 151 7.03 -14.43 1.90
CA ARG A 151 8.21 -14.60 1.06
C ARG A 151 7.89 -14.40 -0.42
N TYR A 152 6.82 -15.03 -0.90
CA TYR A 152 6.36 -14.85 -2.27
C TYR A 152 6.03 -13.39 -2.60
N ILE A 153 5.31 -12.70 -1.72
CA ILE A 153 4.98 -11.27 -1.86
C ILE A 153 6.25 -10.44 -1.97
N VAL A 154 7.21 -10.66 -1.08
CA VAL A 154 8.50 -9.94 -1.08
C VAL A 154 9.30 -10.22 -2.36
N ASP A 155 9.33 -11.45 -2.84
CA ASP A 155 10.01 -11.81 -4.08
C ASP A 155 9.35 -11.13 -5.29
N CYS A 156 8.02 -11.04 -5.32
CA CYS A 156 7.29 -10.28 -6.34
C CYS A 156 7.61 -8.77 -6.28
N ILE A 157 7.74 -8.18 -5.09
CA ILE A 157 8.18 -6.77 -4.96
C ILE A 157 9.57 -6.58 -5.55
N LYS A 158 10.53 -7.45 -5.20
CA LYS A 158 11.90 -7.42 -5.75
C LYS A 158 11.93 -7.60 -7.27
N GLU A 159 11.07 -8.48 -7.80
CA GLU A 159 10.91 -8.68 -9.24
C GLU A 159 10.36 -7.44 -9.94
N ALA A 160 9.42 -6.73 -9.31
CA ALA A 160 8.79 -5.54 -9.88
C ALA A 160 9.76 -4.36 -10.05
N ILE A 161 10.79 -4.26 -9.20
CA ILE A 161 11.76 -3.16 -9.21
C ILE A 161 12.71 -3.32 -10.40
N VAL A 162 12.79 -2.29 -11.23
CA VAL A 162 13.75 -2.20 -12.35
C VAL A 162 15.09 -1.73 -11.82
N ARG A 163 16.13 -2.53 -12.00
CA ARG A 163 17.51 -2.21 -11.62
C ARG A 163 18.28 -1.55 -12.76
#